data_6e529ececa53651fb294b23ef578aa4a
#
_entry.id   6e529ececa53651fb294b23ef578aa4a
#
_cell.length_a   1.000
_cell.length_b   1.000
_cell.length_c   1.000
_cell.angle_alpha   90.00
_cell.angle_beta   90.00
_cell.angle_gamma   90.00
#
_symmetry.space_group_name_H-M   'P 1'
#
loop_
_entity.id
_entity.type
_entity.pdbx_description
1 polymer ?
#
loop_
_entity_poly.entity_id
_entity_poly.type
_entity_poly.pdbx_seq_one_letter_code
_entity_poly.pdbx_strand_id
1 'polypeptide(L)'
;RVWFRLGSAPLQTHGLADSTDPRGQTVTVCLRHLPVTLYSAWQEHADAILREAMLVALNDNDGDLPEEFALASQALSALGAGTTDVFTSPFAAGPHLDVDVELPRDVAPNFPVLRDVLRRCSEMSGSGLLLVPPSLPEIQAVRRWVCDEVGRQAQDLPPRPWSDIVVEDVPVDPMSAEAIHTVRASPLAQIAADRWNRIIAASDSAAELLGWTAAELAGRRLVTIIPPALRDAHVAAFTRQMLGGPARILGVPTDVPALHRDGRELPVTLEIERQADSRGRSIFVATLTPR
;
A
#
# COMPACT_ATOMS: atom_id res chain seq x y z
N ARG A 1 23.85 -29.42 -1.81
CA ARG A 1 22.54 -30.04 -1.43
C ARG A 1 22.63 -30.41 0.04
N VAL A 2 21.96 -29.67 0.89
CA VAL A 2 21.81 -29.97 2.31
C VAL A 2 20.40 -30.49 2.52
N TRP A 3 20.28 -31.70 3.05
CA TRP A 3 19.02 -32.36 3.39
C TRP A 3 18.83 -32.29 4.89
N PHE A 4 17.74 -31.67 5.36
CA PHE A 4 17.30 -31.74 6.75
C PHE A 4 16.32 -32.93 6.91
N ARG A 5 16.64 -33.86 7.79
CA ARG A 5 15.77 -34.96 8.16
C ARG A 5 15.00 -34.55 9.42
N LEU A 6 13.71 -34.28 9.30
CA LEU A 6 12.81 -34.11 10.44
C LEU A 6 12.57 -35.46 11.10
N GLY A 7 13.07 -35.62 12.32
CA GLY A 7 12.79 -36.81 13.16
C GLY A 7 11.39 -36.70 13.75
N SER A 8 10.53 -37.66 13.44
CA SER A 8 9.23 -37.83 14.07
C SER A 8 9.40 -38.49 15.45
N ALA A 9 9.27 -37.71 16.53
CA ALA A 9 8.98 -38.23 17.84
C ALA A 9 7.48 -38.11 18.12
N PRO A 10 6.78 -39.12 18.61
CA PRO A 10 5.37 -39.01 18.95
C PRO A 10 5.20 -38.15 20.19
N LEU A 11 4.49 -37.04 20.07
CA LEU A 11 4.01 -36.23 21.19
C LEU A 11 2.95 -37.03 21.95
N GLN A 12 3.25 -37.40 23.20
CA GLN A 12 2.26 -37.91 24.13
C GLN A 12 1.28 -36.80 24.48
N THR A 13 0.05 -36.95 24.03
CA THR A 13 -1.08 -36.12 24.43
C THR A 13 -1.49 -36.50 25.85
N HIS A 14 -1.06 -35.71 26.84
CA HIS A 14 -1.77 -35.69 28.13
C HIS A 14 -3.05 -34.89 27.96
N GLY A 15 -4.19 -35.59 28.01
CA GLY A 15 -5.50 -34.99 28.05
C GLY A 15 -5.68 -34.16 29.31
N LEU A 16 -5.92 -32.87 29.10
CA LEU A 16 -6.68 -32.02 29.99
C LEU A 16 -7.80 -31.45 29.11
N ALA A 17 -8.99 -32.05 29.27
CA ALA A 17 -10.20 -31.48 28.77
C ALA A 17 -10.52 -30.25 29.62
N ASP A 18 -10.12 -29.07 29.12
CA ASP A 18 -10.72 -27.83 29.56
C ASP A 18 -11.59 -27.38 28.39
N SER A 19 -12.89 -27.55 28.56
CA SER A 19 -13.93 -27.10 27.61
C SER A 19 -14.08 -25.59 27.73
N THR A 20 -13.09 -24.86 27.23
CA THR A 20 -13.18 -23.42 27.02
C THR A 20 -14.02 -23.23 25.76
N ASP A 21 -15.16 -22.59 25.90
CA ASP A 21 -16.05 -22.23 24.77
C ASP A 21 -15.21 -21.44 23.73
N PRO A 22 -15.00 -21.94 22.48
CA PRO A 22 -14.19 -21.27 21.47
C PRO A 22 -14.71 -19.88 21.13
N ARG A 23 -15.98 -19.58 21.40
CA ARG A 23 -16.59 -18.25 21.19
C ARG A 23 -16.08 -17.18 22.16
N GLY A 24 -15.49 -17.57 23.32
CA GLY A 24 -14.86 -16.63 24.26
C GLY A 24 -13.43 -16.24 23.89
N GLN A 25 -12.81 -16.93 22.93
CA GLN A 25 -11.41 -16.74 22.54
C GLN A 25 -11.22 -15.85 21.30
N THR A 26 -12.28 -15.54 20.56
CA THR A 26 -12.24 -14.68 19.37
C THR A 26 -13.04 -13.40 19.57
N VAL A 27 -12.70 -12.38 18.76
CA VAL A 27 -13.50 -11.18 18.54
C VAL A 27 -13.81 -11.06 17.07
N THR A 28 -15.08 -10.81 16.71
CA THR A 28 -15.49 -10.52 15.34
C THR A 28 -15.26 -9.04 15.07
N VAL A 29 -14.41 -8.73 14.11
CA VAL A 29 -14.16 -7.36 13.65
C VAL A 29 -14.87 -7.14 12.31
N CYS A 30 -15.79 -6.19 12.29
CA CYS A 30 -16.57 -5.85 11.11
C CYS A 30 -15.89 -4.73 10.33
N LEU A 31 -15.21 -5.03 9.24
CA LEU A 31 -14.62 -4.06 8.34
C LEU A 31 -15.65 -3.64 7.28
N ARG A 32 -16.30 -2.48 7.49
CA ARG A 32 -17.37 -1.99 6.63
C ARG A 32 -16.86 -1.13 5.50
N HIS A 33 -17.36 -1.37 4.30
CA HIS A 33 -16.95 -0.66 3.07
C HIS A 33 -15.44 -0.75 2.78
N LEU A 34 -14.82 -1.90 3.09
CA LEU A 34 -13.39 -2.17 2.93
C LEU A 34 -12.95 -1.97 1.47
N PRO A 35 -11.96 -1.10 1.16
CA PRO A 35 -11.44 -0.91 -0.20
C PRO A 35 -10.50 -2.09 -0.55
N VAL A 36 -11.03 -3.10 -1.24
CA VAL A 36 -10.39 -4.40 -1.46
C VAL A 36 -8.98 -4.30 -2.05
N THR A 37 -8.81 -3.49 -3.09
CA THR A 37 -7.53 -3.35 -3.80
C THR A 37 -6.47 -2.66 -2.96
N LEU A 38 -6.85 -1.60 -2.23
CA LEU A 38 -5.95 -0.89 -1.31
C LEU A 38 -5.58 -1.77 -0.11
N TYR A 39 -6.54 -2.51 0.43
CA TYR A 39 -6.31 -3.42 1.55
C TYR A 39 -5.31 -4.52 1.18
N SER A 40 -5.49 -5.18 0.02
CA SER A 40 -4.53 -6.19 -0.43
C SER A 40 -3.13 -5.61 -0.67
N ALA A 41 -3.05 -4.42 -1.29
CA ALA A 41 -1.77 -3.76 -1.50
C ALA A 41 -1.11 -3.33 -0.18
N TRP A 42 -1.91 -2.93 0.83
CA TRP A 42 -1.42 -2.67 2.17
C TRP A 42 -0.83 -3.92 2.81
N GLN A 43 -1.53 -5.07 2.77
CA GLN A 43 -1.01 -6.32 3.33
C GLN A 43 0.32 -6.73 2.68
N GLU A 44 0.38 -6.72 1.35
CA GLU A 44 1.60 -7.03 0.59
C GLU A 44 2.77 -6.10 0.98
N HIS A 45 2.49 -4.79 1.11
CA HIS A 45 3.48 -3.81 1.50
C HIS A 45 3.92 -3.97 2.97
N ALA A 46 2.97 -4.22 3.88
CA ALA A 46 3.24 -4.42 5.30
C ALA A 46 4.14 -5.65 5.53
N ASP A 47 3.84 -6.75 4.84
CA ASP A 47 4.67 -7.96 4.88
C ASP A 47 6.10 -7.71 4.38
N ALA A 48 6.24 -6.99 3.27
CA ALA A 48 7.54 -6.71 2.67
C ALA A 48 8.40 -5.82 3.58
N ILE A 49 7.85 -4.69 4.04
CA ILE A 49 8.58 -3.71 4.84
C ILE A 49 8.90 -4.23 6.23
N LEU A 50 7.98 -4.99 6.86
CA LEU A 50 8.18 -5.59 8.17
C LEU A 50 9.30 -6.64 8.11
N ARG A 51 9.29 -7.50 7.07
CA ARG A 51 10.33 -8.52 6.86
C ARG A 51 11.71 -7.91 6.69
N GLU A 52 11.82 -6.85 5.89
CA GLU A 52 13.11 -6.17 5.70
C GLU A 52 13.57 -5.48 6.99
N ALA A 53 12.68 -4.78 7.68
CA ALA A 53 13.01 -4.13 8.95
C ALA A 53 13.44 -5.13 10.04
N MET A 54 12.83 -6.32 10.07
CA MET A 54 13.25 -7.40 10.95
C MET A 54 14.68 -7.87 10.65
N LEU A 55 15.07 -7.99 9.37
CA LEU A 55 16.42 -8.36 8.98
C LEU A 55 17.45 -7.29 9.42
N VAL A 56 17.11 -6.01 9.28
CA VAL A 56 17.95 -4.90 9.76
C VAL A 56 18.06 -4.96 11.29
N ALA A 57 16.93 -5.12 12.01
CA ALA A 57 16.93 -5.18 13.47
C ALA A 57 17.74 -6.36 14.02
N LEU A 58 17.69 -7.54 13.38
CA LEU A 58 18.50 -8.69 13.73
C LEU A 58 20.01 -8.43 13.56
N ASN A 59 20.38 -7.70 12.51
CA ASN A 59 21.78 -7.36 12.27
C ASN A 59 22.32 -6.33 13.30
N ASP A 60 21.48 -5.37 13.71
CA ASP A 60 21.87 -4.29 14.63
C ASP A 60 21.88 -4.74 16.11
N ASN A 61 21.15 -5.80 16.47
CA ASN A 61 20.98 -6.30 17.85
C ASN A 61 21.63 -7.67 18.10
N ASP A 62 22.76 -7.99 17.49
CA ASP A 62 23.50 -9.26 17.66
C ASP A 62 22.60 -10.53 17.50
N GLY A 63 21.59 -10.45 16.66
CA GLY A 63 20.66 -11.57 16.38
C GLY A 63 19.38 -11.57 17.23
N ASP A 64 19.23 -10.63 18.17
CA ASP A 64 18.00 -10.49 18.96
C ASP A 64 16.97 -9.61 18.23
N LEU A 65 15.76 -10.15 18.04
CA LEU A 65 14.65 -9.41 17.47
C LEU A 65 13.82 -8.74 18.59
N PRO A 66 13.61 -7.40 18.54
CA PRO A 66 12.74 -6.73 19.51
C PRO A 66 11.33 -7.36 19.52
N GLU A 67 10.77 -7.55 20.71
CA GLU A 67 9.46 -8.20 20.93
C GLU A 67 8.34 -7.57 20.09
N GLU A 68 8.39 -6.27 19.89
CA GLU A 68 7.39 -5.52 19.11
C GLU A 68 7.27 -6.00 17.64
N PHE A 69 8.35 -6.50 17.03
CA PHE A 69 8.30 -7.08 15.70
C PHE A 69 7.54 -8.42 15.68
N ALA A 70 7.72 -9.24 16.71
CA ALA A 70 6.98 -10.50 16.86
C ALA A 70 5.47 -10.23 17.04
N LEU A 71 5.10 -9.28 17.89
CA LEU A 71 3.72 -8.86 18.13
C LEU A 71 3.08 -8.28 16.84
N ALA A 72 3.81 -7.43 16.12
CA ALA A 72 3.36 -6.87 14.84
C ALA A 72 3.14 -7.95 13.78
N SER A 73 4.08 -8.90 13.65
CA SER A 73 3.95 -10.05 12.74
C SER A 73 2.76 -10.93 13.10
N GLN A 74 2.52 -11.18 14.38
CA GLN A 74 1.36 -11.96 14.83
C GLN A 74 0.04 -11.29 14.47
N ALA A 75 -0.08 -9.98 14.69
CA ALA A 75 -1.27 -9.22 14.33
C ALA A 75 -1.53 -9.25 12.82
N LEU A 76 -0.49 -9.01 12.00
CA LEU A 76 -0.61 -9.02 10.54
C LEU A 76 -0.99 -10.42 10.01
N SER A 77 -0.38 -11.48 10.55
CA SER A 77 -0.66 -12.86 10.17
C SER A 77 -2.08 -13.29 10.54
N ALA A 78 -2.56 -12.92 11.74
CA ALA A 78 -3.92 -13.24 12.18
C ALA A 78 -4.97 -12.54 11.29
N LEU A 79 -4.72 -11.28 10.91
CA LEU A 79 -5.59 -10.54 10.00
C LEU A 79 -5.61 -11.18 8.60
N GLY A 80 -4.44 -11.56 8.07
CA GLY A 80 -4.32 -12.24 6.79
C GLY A 80 -5.07 -13.58 6.77
N ALA A 81 -4.94 -14.39 7.81
CA ALA A 81 -5.65 -15.65 7.95
C ALA A 81 -7.18 -15.45 7.97
N GLY A 82 -7.67 -14.45 8.72
CA GLY A 82 -9.10 -14.16 8.83
C GLY A 82 -9.73 -13.56 7.56
N THR A 83 -8.92 -13.06 6.60
CA THR A 83 -9.42 -12.46 5.36
C THR A 83 -9.19 -13.32 4.11
N THR A 84 -8.46 -14.43 4.20
CA THR A 84 -8.09 -15.26 3.03
C THR A 84 -9.30 -15.75 2.25
N ASP A 85 -10.32 -16.25 2.93
CA ASP A 85 -11.50 -16.81 2.29
C ASP A 85 -12.35 -15.76 1.55
N VAL A 86 -12.33 -14.52 2.02
CA VAL A 86 -13.06 -13.40 1.41
C VAL A 86 -12.46 -13.05 0.06
N PHE A 87 -11.13 -12.99 -0.04
CA PHE A 87 -10.44 -12.57 -1.27
C PHE A 87 -10.25 -13.70 -2.29
N THR A 88 -10.39 -14.96 -1.87
CA THR A 88 -10.40 -16.12 -2.78
C THR A 88 -11.79 -16.44 -3.32
N SER A 89 -12.84 -15.84 -2.75
CA SER A 89 -14.21 -16.08 -3.18
C SER A 89 -14.49 -15.46 -4.55
N PRO A 90 -15.03 -16.23 -5.53
CA PRO A 90 -15.46 -15.69 -6.82
C PRO A 90 -16.62 -14.70 -6.73
N PHE A 91 -17.26 -14.60 -5.55
CA PHE A 91 -18.38 -13.67 -5.28
C PHE A 91 -17.92 -12.32 -4.71
N ALA A 92 -16.61 -12.13 -4.48
CA ALA A 92 -16.05 -10.85 -4.07
C ALA A 92 -16.01 -9.85 -5.25
N ALA A 93 -17.20 -9.53 -5.80
CA ALA A 93 -17.34 -8.64 -6.95
C ALA A 93 -17.67 -7.22 -6.47
N GLY A 94 -16.64 -6.35 -6.42
CA GLY A 94 -16.82 -4.92 -6.14
C GLY A 94 -15.54 -4.25 -5.64
N PRO A 95 -15.45 -2.93 -5.79
CA PRO A 95 -14.29 -2.18 -5.28
C PRO A 95 -14.26 -2.11 -3.75
N HIS A 96 -15.42 -2.24 -3.10
CA HIS A 96 -15.60 -2.20 -1.66
C HIS A 96 -16.48 -3.37 -1.18
N LEU A 97 -16.11 -3.95 -0.04
CA LEU A 97 -16.82 -5.07 0.57
C LEU A 97 -17.03 -4.84 2.07
N ASP A 98 -18.12 -5.38 2.60
CA ASP A 98 -18.30 -5.57 4.03
C ASP A 98 -17.74 -6.94 4.41
N VAL A 99 -16.78 -6.96 5.35
CA VAL A 99 -16.06 -8.17 5.74
C VAL A 99 -16.11 -8.32 7.26
N ASP A 100 -16.46 -9.51 7.72
CA ASP A 100 -16.38 -9.87 9.11
C ASP A 100 -15.16 -10.79 9.31
N VAL A 101 -14.25 -10.39 10.20
CA VAL A 101 -12.97 -11.07 10.45
C VAL A 101 -12.97 -11.59 11.88
N GLU A 102 -12.79 -12.91 12.03
CA GLU A 102 -12.60 -13.53 13.34
C GLU A 102 -11.12 -13.44 13.74
N LEU A 103 -10.83 -12.72 14.82
CA LEU A 103 -9.47 -12.56 15.36
C LEU A 103 -9.37 -13.18 16.75
N PRO A 104 -8.26 -13.85 17.11
CA PRO A 104 -7.99 -14.23 18.48
C PRO A 104 -8.00 -13.00 19.40
N ARG A 105 -8.70 -13.09 20.52
CA ARG A 105 -8.89 -11.95 21.43
C ARG A 105 -7.57 -11.47 22.05
N ASP A 106 -6.62 -12.35 22.24
CA ASP A 106 -5.27 -12.06 22.75
C ASP A 106 -4.38 -11.34 21.72
N VAL A 107 -4.73 -11.43 20.43
CA VAL A 107 -3.99 -10.75 19.35
C VAL A 107 -4.49 -9.31 19.12
N ALA A 108 -5.74 -8.99 19.46
CA ALA A 108 -6.30 -7.65 19.25
C ALA A 108 -5.46 -6.52 19.88
N PRO A 109 -4.84 -6.66 21.08
CA PRO A 109 -3.95 -5.66 21.66
C PRO A 109 -2.66 -5.39 20.87
N ASN A 110 -2.29 -6.27 19.92
CA ASN A 110 -1.07 -6.13 19.12
C ASN A 110 -1.25 -5.18 17.92
N PHE A 111 -2.48 -4.79 17.57
CA PHE A 111 -2.75 -3.91 16.42
C PHE A 111 -2.22 -2.48 16.59
N PRO A 112 -2.30 -1.84 17.76
CA PRO A 112 -1.57 -0.60 18.00
C PRO A 112 -0.05 -0.75 17.81
N VAL A 113 0.54 -1.86 18.24
CA VAL A 113 1.97 -2.16 18.05
C VAL A 113 2.28 -2.29 16.56
N LEU A 114 1.48 -3.07 15.82
CA LEU A 114 1.60 -3.21 14.36
C LEU A 114 1.56 -1.83 13.66
N ARG A 115 0.59 -0.98 14.02
CA ARG A 115 0.48 0.37 13.46
C ARG A 115 1.75 1.19 13.68
N ASP A 116 2.28 1.18 14.91
CA ASP A 116 3.44 1.99 15.30
C ASP A 116 4.76 1.45 14.73
N VAL A 117 4.94 0.13 14.68
CA VAL A 117 6.07 -0.51 14.01
C VAL A 117 6.09 -0.17 12.52
N LEU A 118 4.97 -0.36 11.81
CA LEU A 118 4.87 -0.03 10.39
C LEU A 118 5.05 1.47 10.10
N ARG A 119 4.66 2.36 11.01
CA ARG A 119 4.95 3.80 10.88
C ARG A 119 6.45 4.04 10.92
N ARG A 120 7.17 3.50 11.91
CA ARG A 120 8.63 3.62 12.01
C ARG A 120 9.34 3.00 10.81
N CYS A 121 8.91 1.83 10.34
CA CYS A 121 9.44 1.21 9.14
C CYS A 121 9.27 2.12 7.90
N SER A 122 8.13 2.81 7.76
CA SER A 122 7.91 3.78 6.68
C SER A 122 8.85 5.00 6.79
N GLU A 123 9.15 5.47 8.00
CA GLU A 123 10.12 6.54 8.25
C GLU A 123 11.55 6.09 7.90
N MET A 124 11.95 4.88 8.31
CA MET A 124 13.23 4.26 7.95
C MET A 124 13.38 4.12 6.43
N SER A 125 12.33 3.67 5.74
CA SER A 125 12.31 3.60 4.28
C SER A 125 12.43 4.99 3.65
N GLY A 126 11.72 5.99 4.18
CA GLY A 126 11.81 7.38 3.73
C GLY A 126 13.22 7.94 3.82
N SER A 127 13.97 7.59 4.86
CA SER A 127 15.37 7.98 5.05
C SER A 127 16.39 7.14 4.26
N GLY A 128 15.93 6.11 3.54
CA GLY A 128 16.79 5.24 2.72
C GLY A 128 17.48 4.10 3.49
N LEU A 129 17.04 3.82 4.73
CA LEU A 129 17.53 2.70 5.53
C LEU A 129 16.93 1.35 5.11
N LEU A 130 15.79 1.37 4.40
CA LEU A 130 15.16 0.19 3.83
C LEU A 130 15.07 0.34 2.31
N LEU A 131 15.11 -0.80 1.60
CA LEU A 131 14.96 -0.89 0.14
C LEU A 131 13.47 -0.84 -0.27
N VAL A 132 12.60 -1.46 0.55
CA VAL A 132 11.15 -1.38 0.37
C VAL A 132 10.74 0.09 0.45
N PRO A 133 10.03 0.62 -0.56
CA PRO A 133 9.65 2.04 -0.58
C PRO A 133 8.67 2.36 0.54
N PRO A 134 8.62 3.63 0.98
CA PRO A 134 7.68 4.05 2.00
C PRO A 134 6.23 3.93 1.50
N SER A 135 5.31 3.69 2.44
CA SER A 135 3.88 3.53 2.13
C SER A 135 3.27 4.81 1.55
N LEU A 136 2.47 4.68 0.51
CA LEU A 136 1.65 5.78 0.02
C LEU A 136 0.59 6.21 1.05
N PRO A 137 0.11 7.47 1.01
CA PRO A 137 -0.84 7.99 2.00
C PRO A 137 -2.13 7.17 2.12
N GLU A 138 -2.68 6.68 1.01
CA GLU A 138 -3.87 5.82 1.02
C GLU A 138 -3.59 4.49 1.70
N ILE A 139 -2.41 3.91 1.47
CA ILE A 139 -1.97 2.67 2.13
C ILE A 139 -1.79 2.90 3.63
N GLN A 140 -1.24 4.05 4.03
CA GLN A 140 -1.14 4.44 5.44
C GLN A 140 -2.53 4.66 6.07
N ALA A 141 -3.47 5.23 5.33
CA ALA A 141 -4.83 5.44 5.78
C ALA A 141 -5.57 4.11 6.02
N VAL A 142 -5.45 3.13 5.10
CA VAL A 142 -6.01 1.78 5.30
C VAL A 142 -5.43 1.13 6.54
N ARG A 143 -4.09 1.15 6.69
CA ARG A 143 -3.42 0.63 7.89
C ARG A 143 -3.99 1.21 9.16
N ARG A 144 -4.06 2.55 9.24
CA ARG A 144 -4.56 3.27 10.41
C ARG A 144 -5.99 2.87 10.74
N TRP A 145 -6.85 2.90 9.72
CA TRP A 145 -8.26 2.55 9.88
C TRP A 145 -8.46 1.11 10.35
N VAL A 146 -7.80 0.12 9.73
CA VAL A 146 -7.91 -1.28 10.14
C VAL A 146 -7.44 -1.48 11.59
N CYS A 147 -6.27 -0.95 11.95
CA CYS A 147 -5.75 -1.09 13.31
C CYS A 147 -6.66 -0.40 14.34
N ASP A 148 -7.22 0.77 14.01
CA ASP A 148 -8.13 1.49 14.88
C ASP A 148 -9.47 0.75 15.02
N GLU A 149 -10.01 0.16 13.94
CA GLU A 149 -11.25 -0.61 13.99
C GLU A 149 -11.10 -1.89 14.83
N VAL A 150 -9.99 -2.61 14.71
CA VAL A 150 -9.73 -3.75 15.61
C VAL A 150 -9.68 -3.29 17.08
N GLY A 151 -8.95 -2.24 17.38
CA GLY A 151 -8.84 -1.72 18.74
C GLY A 151 -10.18 -1.23 19.32
N ARG A 152 -11.01 -0.59 18.51
CA ARG A 152 -12.35 -0.09 18.91
C ARG A 152 -13.32 -1.24 19.14
N GLN A 153 -13.40 -2.18 18.20
CA GLN A 153 -14.37 -3.28 18.29
C GLN A 153 -13.97 -4.32 19.34
N ALA A 154 -12.69 -4.45 19.65
CA ALA A 154 -12.24 -5.21 20.83
C ALA A 154 -12.72 -4.61 22.17
N GLN A 155 -13.16 -3.32 22.17
CA GLN A 155 -13.78 -2.61 23.29
C GLN A 155 -15.31 -2.51 23.12
N ASP A 156 -15.91 -3.36 22.30
CA ASP A 156 -17.35 -3.42 22.00
C ASP A 156 -17.92 -2.11 21.42
N LEU A 157 -17.08 -1.26 20.79
CA LEU A 157 -17.53 -0.06 20.08
C LEU A 157 -18.03 -0.42 18.67
N PRO A 158 -19.04 0.30 18.14
CA PRO A 158 -19.61 0.01 16.83
C PRO A 158 -18.59 0.23 15.69
N PRO A 159 -18.67 -0.54 14.59
CA PRO A 159 -17.81 -0.38 13.42
C PRO A 159 -18.02 0.97 12.74
N ARG A 160 -16.94 1.54 12.18
CA ARG A 160 -16.97 2.74 11.32
C ARG A 160 -16.60 2.36 9.89
N PRO A 161 -17.38 2.77 8.89
CA PRO A 161 -17.06 2.48 7.50
C PRO A 161 -15.83 3.25 7.02
N TRP A 162 -15.21 2.74 5.97
CA TRP A 162 -14.05 3.38 5.31
C TRP A 162 -14.33 4.80 4.76
N SER A 163 -15.56 5.19 4.50
CA SER A 163 -15.97 6.38 3.71
C SER A 163 -15.47 7.75 4.18
N ASP A 164 -14.97 7.88 5.43
CA ASP A 164 -14.70 9.19 6.06
C ASP A 164 -13.20 9.45 6.35
N ILE A 165 -12.30 8.82 5.56
CA ILE A 165 -10.88 8.88 5.86
C ILE A 165 -10.18 10.00 5.09
N VAL A 166 -9.60 10.93 5.86
CA VAL A 166 -8.73 11.98 5.32
C VAL A 166 -7.34 11.38 5.04
N VAL A 167 -6.92 11.49 3.79
CA VAL A 167 -5.55 11.12 3.38
C VAL A 167 -4.62 12.29 3.64
N GLU A 168 -3.63 12.09 4.51
CA GLU A 168 -2.63 13.10 4.85
C GLU A 168 -1.68 13.37 3.68
N ASP A 169 -1.19 14.61 3.58
CA ASP A 169 -0.20 14.98 2.57
C ASP A 169 1.19 14.41 2.90
N VAL A 170 1.92 13.99 1.87
CA VAL A 170 3.28 13.46 1.99
C VAL A 170 4.30 14.56 1.74
N PRO A 171 5.47 14.54 2.41
CA PRO A 171 6.56 15.47 2.14
C PRO A 171 7.00 15.45 0.66
N VAL A 172 7.31 16.63 0.12
CA VAL A 172 7.87 16.75 -1.23
C VAL A 172 9.35 16.33 -1.19
N ASP A 173 9.69 15.30 -1.95
CA ASP A 173 11.09 14.87 -2.12
C ASP A 173 11.79 15.81 -3.13
N PRO A 174 12.90 16.49 -2.78
CA PRO A 174 13.61 17.36 -3.70
C PRO A 174 14.20 16.55 -4.85
N MET A 175 13.68 16.74 -6.05
CA MET A 175 14.05 16.00 -7.26
C MET A 175 15.18 16.70 -8.05
N SER A 176 15.83 15.94 -8.93
CA SER A 176 16.85 16.45 -9.84
C SER A 176 16.25 17.49 -10.81
N ALA A 177 16.89 18.65 -10.88
CA ALA A 177 16.47 19.73 -11.78
C ALA A 177 16.49 19.32 -13.26
N GLU A 178 17.40 18.41 -13.63
CA GLU A 178 17.56 17.90 -14.99
C GLU A 178 16.34 17.11 -15.49
N ALA A 179 15.84 16.17 -14.69
CA ALA A 179 14.66 15.39 -15.03
C ALA A 179 13.40 16.27 -15.17
N ILE A 180 13.26 17.25 -14.28
CA ILE A 180 12.18 18.24 -14.35
C ILE A 180 12.27 19.06 -15.65
N HIS A 181 13.47 19.51 -16.02
CA HIS A 181 13.71 20.30 -17.22
C HIS A 181 13.38 19.52 -18.49
N THR A 182 13.83 18.27 -18.58
CA THR A 182 13.58 17.41 -19.75
C THR A 182 12.08 17.22 -20.03
N VAL A 183 11.28 16.94 -19.00
CA VAL A 183 9.83 16.77 -19.16
C VAL A 183 9.15 18.10 -19.53
N ARG A 184 9.53 19.22 -18.88
CA ARG A 184 8.95 20.54 -19.20
C ARG A 184 9.24 21.00 -20.61
N ALA A 185 10.42 20.69 -21.14
CA ALA A 185 10.82 21.05 -22.50
C ALA A 185 10.27 20.09 -23.59
N SER A 186 9.61 19.00 -23.19
CA SER A 186 9.08 18.02 -24.12
C SER A 186 7.92 18.57 -24.95
N PRO A 187 7.92 18.39 -26.29
CA PRO A 187 6.78 18.72 -27.13
C PRO A 187 5.63 17.70 -26.99
N LEU A 188 5.90 16.53 -26.42
CA LEU A 188 4.89 15.50 -26.16
C LEU A 188 4.13 15.83 -24.87
N ALA A 189 2.90 15.32 -24.74
CA ALA A 189 2.13 15.46 -23.51
C ALA A 189 2.69 14.49 -22.45
N GLN A 190 3.65 14.99 -21.67
CA GLN A 190 4.39 14.20 -20.67
C GLN A 190 4.16 14.69 -19.25
N ILE A 191 4.06 13.72 -18.33
CA ILE A 191 4.00 13.93 -16.88
C ILE A 191 5.05 13.05 -16.22
N ALA A 192 5.85 13.65 -15.34
CA ALA A 192 6.76 12.92 -14.47
C ALA A 192 6.20 12.85 -13.06
N ALA A 193 6.30 11.68 -12.44
CA ALA A 193 5.93 11.44 -11.05
C ALA A 193 7.08 10.78 -10.27
N ASP A 194 7.15 11.08 -8.97
CA ASP A 194 8.10 10.49 -8.04
C ASP A 194 7.59 9.16 -7.43
N ARG A 195 8.42 8.56 -6.58
CA ARG A 195 8.09 7.33 -5.84
C ARG A 195 6.93 7.49 -4.84
N TRP A 196 6.52 8.72 -4.53
CA TRP A 196 5.38 9.06 -3.69
C TRP A 196 4.09 9.29 -4.47
N ASN A 197 4.11 8.98 -5.79
CA ASN A 197 2.97 9.20 -6.66
C ASN A 197 2.58 10.69 -6.75
N ARG A 198 3.58 11.61 -6.69
CA ARG A 198 3.41 13.04 -6.90
C ARG A 198 3.93 13.46 -8.26
N ILE A 199 3.22 14.37 -8.89
CA ILE A 199 3.64 15.02 -10.13
C ILE A 199 4.80 15.97 -9.81
N ILE A 200 5.96 15.71 -10.39
CA ILE A 200 7.15 16.54 -10.22
C ILE A 200 7.34 17.51 -11.38
N ALA A 201 6.84 17.15 -12.57
CA ALA A 201 6.84 17.98 -13.75
C ALA A 201 5.70 17.57 -14.70
N ALA A 202 5.23 18.53 -15.47
CA ALA A 202 4.36 18.31 -16.63
C ALA A 202 4.86 19.18 -17.78
N SER A 203 4.75 18.71 -19.03
CA SER A 203 4.93 19.53 -20.22
C SER A 203 3.73 20.43 -20.45
N ASP A 204 3.90 21.51 -21.22
CA ASP A 204 2.80 22.39 -21.56
C ASP A 204 1.70 21.66 -22.33
N SER A 205 2.09 20.74 -23.24
CA SER A 205 1.14 19.88 -23.97
C SER A 205 0.31 18.97 -23.07
N ALA A 206 0.89 18.42 -22.00
CA ALA A 206 0.14 17.63 -21.02
C ALA A 206 -0.79 18.51 -20.18
N ALA A 207 -0.33 19.66 -19.79
CA ALA A 207 -1.11 20.62 -19.02
C ALA A 207 -2.34 21.11 -19.81
N GLU A 208 -2.16 21.49 -21.09
CA GLU A 208 -3.25 21.86 -22.00
C GLU A 208 -4.26 20.71 -22.18
N LEU A 209 -3.76 19.47 -22.46
CA LEU A 209 -4.61 18.30 -22.63
C LEU A 209 -5.51 18.07 -21.43
N LEU A 210 -5.00 18.27 -20.22
CA LEU A 210 -5.71 18.00 -18.96
C LEU A 210 -6.46 19.22 -18.39
N GLY A 211 -6.37 20.41 -19.03
CA GLY A 211 -7.02 21.64 -18.60
C GLY A 211 -6.38 22.30 -17.38
N TRP A 212 -5.10 22.05 -17.14
CA TRP A 212 -4.31 22.61 -16.06
C TRP A 212 -3.18 23.49 -16.61
N THR A 213 -2.50 24.21 -15.74
CA THR A 213 -1.15 24.71 -16.04
C THR A 213 -0.10 23.73 -15.48
N ALA A 214 1.09 23.68 -16.08
CA ALA A 214 2.18 22.87 -15.58
C ALA A 214 2.56 23.21 -14.13
N ALA A 215 2.44 24.48 -13.74
CA ALA A 215 2.70 24.95 -12.38
C ALA A 215 1.65 24.47 -11.38
N GLU A 216 0.38 24.42 -11.78
CA GLU A 216 -0.71 23.90 -10.94
C GLU A 216 -0.61 22.38 -10.74
N LEU A 217 -0.12 21.62 -11.72
CA LEU A 217 0.06 20.17 -11.63
C LEU A 217 1.26 19.82 -10.76
N ALA A 218 2.34 20.58 -10.79
CA ALA A 218 3.55 20.31 -10.04
C ALA A 218 3.27 20.27 -8.53
N GLY A 219 3.70 19.20 -7.86
CA GLY A 219 3.46 18.95 -6.44
C GLY A 219 2.13 18.29 -6.11
N ARG A 220 1.16 18.23 -7.04
CA ARG A 220 -0.10 17.49 -6.82
C ARG A 220 0.13 16.00 -6.86
N ARG A 221 -0.78 15.28 -6.20
CA ARG A 221 -0.86 13.84 -6.30
C ARG A 221 -1.31 13.40 -7.69
N LEU A 222 -0.73 12.33 -8.23
CA LEU A 222 -1.08 11.82 -9.56
C LEU A 222 -2.57 11.43 -9.66
N VAL A 223 -3.18 11.01 -8.53
CA VAL A 223 -4.63 10.73 -8.44
C VAL A 223 -5.52 11.93 -8.80
N THR A 224 -4.97 13.15 -8.85
CA THR A 224 -5.68 14.36 -9.30
C THR A 224 -6.16 14.23 -10.76
N ILE A 225 -5.38 13.57 -11.60
CA ILE A 225 -5.66 13.37 -13.03
C ILE A 225 -6.22 11.97 -13.35
N ILE A 226 -6.60 11.21 -12.33
CA ILE A 226 -7.17 9.87 -12.45
C ILE A 226 -8.64 9.92 -12.05
N PRO A 227 -9.55 9.34 -12.89
CA PRO A 227 -10.97 9.22 -12.55
C PRO A 227 -11.18 8.59 -11.17
N PRO A 228 -12.13 9.10 -10.36
CA PRO A 228 -12.33 8.62 -8.98
C PRO A 228 -12.48 7.10 -8.85
N ALA A 229 -13.21 6.47 -9.76
CA ALA A 229 -13.43 5.03 -9.77
C ALA A 229 -12.15 4.18 -9.97
N LEU A 230 -11.06 4.78 -10.49
CA LEU A 230 -9.80 4.09 -10.78
C LEU A 230 -8.67 4.41 -9.78
N ARG A 231 -8.88 5.33 -8.84
CA ARG A 231 -7.83 5.80 -7.91
C ARG A 231 -7.27 4.70 -7.04
N ASP A 232 -8.13 3.92 -6.41
CA ASP A 232 -7.72 2.82 -5.53
C ASP A 232 -6.93 1.76 -6.29
N ALA A 233 -7.41 1.38 -7.48
CA ALA A 233 -6.72 0.45 -8.35
C ALA A 233 -5.35 0.98 -8.80
N HIS A 234 -5.25 2.27 -9.12
CA HIS A 234 -3.98 2.93 -9.47
C HIS A 234 -2.99 2.90 -8.30
N VAL A 235 -3.42 3.33 -7.11
CA VAL A 235 -2.56 3.36 -5.91
C VAL A 235 -2.07 1.96 -5.57
N ALA A 236 -2.94 0.97 -5.62
CA ALA A 236 -2.59 -0.42 -5.37
C ALA A 236 -1.60 -0.97 -6.41
N ALA A 237 -1.83 -0.71 -7.70
CA ALA A 237 -0.92 -1.13 -8.77
C ALA A 237 0.45 -0.45 -8.65
N PHE A 238 0.48 0.85 -8.33
CA PHE A 238 1.71 1.60 -8.11
C PHE A 238 2.48 1.04 -6.91
N THR A 239 1.80 0.77 -5.78
CA THR A 239 2.42 0.16 -4.60
C THR A 239 3.07 -1.18 -4.93
N ARG A 240 2.36 -2.08 -5.63
CA ARG A 240 2.89 -3.37 -6.07
C ARG A 240 4.07 -3.23 -7.02
N GLN A 241 4.00 -2.28 -7.96
CA GLN A 241 5.10 -1.98 -8.86
C GLN A 241 6.36 -1.56 -8.10
N MET A 242 6.21 -0.74 -7.09
CA MET A 242 7.32 -0.29 -6.24
C MET A 242 7.92 -1.43 -5.40
N LEU A 243 7.15 -2.46 -5.07
CA LEU A 243 7.61 -3.69 -4.40
C LEU A 243 8.33 -4.67 -5.35
N GLY A 244 8.53 -4.32 -6.61
CA GLY A 244 9.14 -5.20 -7.61
C GLY A 244 8.17 -6.18 -8.23
N GLY A 245 6.87 -5.94 -8.10
CA GLY A 245 5.83 -6.71 -8.78
C GLY A 245 5.94 -6.59 -10.31
N PRO A 246 5.24 -7.46 -11.08
CA PRO A 246 5.30 -7.46 -12.53
C PRO A 246 4.86 -6.12 -13.11
N ALA A 247 5.72 -5.54 -13.94
CA ALA A 247 5.50 -4.27 -14.63
C ALA A 247 4.47 -4.45 -15.77
N ARG A 248 3.18 -4.46 -15.46
CA ARG A 248 2.12 -4.74 -16.46
C ARG A 248 1.94 -3.62 -17.47
N ILE A 249 2.26 -2.38 -17.11
CA ILE A 249 2.03 -1.19 -17.94
C ILE A 249 3.32 -0.42 -18.26
N LEU A 250 4.48 -0.79 -17.67
CA LEU A 250 5.74 -0.13 -18.02
C LEU A 250 6.19 -0.56 -19.41
N GLY A 251 6.43 0.42 -20.30
CA GLY A 251 6.84 0.20 -21.68
C GLY A 251 5.75 -0.42 -22.58
N VAL A 252 4.50 -0.51 -22.09
CA VAL A 252 3.37 -1.07 -22.86
C VAL A 252 2.30 0.01 -23.02
N PRO A 253 2.03 0.47 -24.26
CA PRO A 253 0.93 1.40 -24.52
C PRO A 253 -0.40 0.81 -24.04
N THR A 254 -1.09 1.55 -23.17
CA THR A 254 -2.32 1.09 -22.51
C THR A 254 -3.40 2.18 -22.61
N ASP A 255 -4.57 1.80 -23.07
CA ASP A 255 -5.71 2.70 -23.18
C ASP A 255 -6.38 2.90 -21.82
N VAL A 256 -6.43 4.13 -21.35
CA VAL A 256 -6.99 4.51 -20.05
C VAL A 256 -7.73 5.85 -20.15
N PRO A 257 -8.72 6.12 -19.30
CA PRO A 257 -9.25 7.46 -19.15
C PRO A 257 -8.37 8.32 -18.24
N ALA A 258 -8.08 9.55 -18.65
CA ALA A 258 -7.51 10.60 -17.83
C ALA A 258 -8.59 11.57 -17.38
N LEU A 259 -8.48 12.14 -16.18
CA LEU A 259 -9.43 13.12 -15.66
C LEU A 259 -8.98 14.54 -16.02
N HIS A 260 -9.80 15.24 -16.79
CA HIS A 260 -9.63 16.67 -17.07
C HIS A 260 -10.05 17.51 -15.85
N ARG A 261 -9.53 18.73 -15.75
CA ARG A 261 -9.83 19.65 -14.64
C ARG A 261 -11.32 19.93 -14.45
N ASP A 262 -12.11 19.96 -15.53
CA ASP A 262 -13.57 20.19 -15.50
C ASP A 262 -14.39 18.96 -15.11
N GLY A 263 -13.73 17.82 -14.82
CA GLY A 263 -14.36 16.59 -14.38
C GLY A 263 -14.70 15.60 -15.50
N ARG A 264 -14.49 15.94 -16.78
CA ARG A 264 -14.68 15.00 -17.88
C ARG A 264 -13.55 14.00 -17.97
N GLU A 265 -13.86 12.80 -18.44
CA GLU A 265 -12.88 11.78 -18.75
C GLU A 265 -12.41 11.90 -20.20
N LEU A 266 -11.10 11.86 -20.40
CA LEU A 266 -10.45 11.91 -21.71
C LEU A 266 -9.88 10.54 -22.03
N PRO A 267 -10.25 9.92 -23.16
CA PRO A 267 -9.62 8.69 -23.59
C PRO A 267 -8.19 8.99 -24.09
N VAL A 268 -7.21 8.34 -23.46
CA VAL A 268 -5.79 8.49 -23.85
C VAL A 268 -5.12 7.13 -23.93
N THR A 269 -4.12 7.02 -24.80
CA THR A 269 -3.15 5.94 -24.74
C THR A 269 -1.99 6.42 -23.87
N LEU A 270 -1.74 5.68 -22.78
CA LEU A 270 -0.71 5.93 -21.79
C LEU A 270 0.48 5.02 -22.03
N GLU A 271 1.68 5.59 -22.13
CA GLU A 271 2.94 4.85 -22.12
C GLU A 271 3.80 5.37 -20.95
N ILE A 272 4.28 4.46 -20.10
CA ILE A 272 5.05 4.81 -18.90
C ILE A 272 6.44 4.23 -18.99
N GLU A 273 7.45 5.08 -18.78
CA GLU A 273 8.85 4.68 -18.62
C GLU A 273 9.32 4.91 -17.19
N ARG A 274 10.13 3.98 -16.69
CA ARG A 274 10.84 4.18 -15.42
C ARG A 274 12.26 4.65 -15.71
N GLN A 275 12.63 5.77 -15.15
CA GLN A 275 13.96 6.36 -15.24
C GLN A 275 14.56 6.48 -13.83
N ALA A 276 15.88 6.68 -13.75
CA ALA A 276 16.55 7.03 -12.51
C ALA A 276 17.08 8.48 -12.60
N ASP A 277 16.91 9.24 -11.52
CA ASP A 277 17.56 10.55 -11.43
C ASP A 277 19.06 10.41 -11.16
N SER A 278 19.79 11.53 -11.14
CA SER A 278 21.22 11.58 -10.87
C SER A 278 21.64 11.02 -9.49
N ARG A 279 20.68 10.79 -8.59
CA ARG A 279 20.85 10.16 -7.27
C ARG A 279 20.36 8.70 -7.25
N GLY A 280 20.01 8.13 -8.39
CA GLY A 280 19.50 6.75 -8.50
C GLY A 280 18.04 6.57 -8.05
N ARG A 281 17.28 7.66 -7.80
CA ARG A 281 15.88 7.57 -7.37
C ARG A 281 14.99 7.35 -8.59
N SER A 282 13.96 6.50 -8.43
CA SER A 282 13.01 6.20 -9.51
C SER A 282 12.11 7.38 -9.84
N ILE A 283 12.02 7.70 -11.13
CA ILE A 283 11.07 8.63 -11.73
C ILE A 283 10.25 7.84 -12.75
N PHE A 284 8.96 8.11 -12.77
CA PHE A 284 8.03 7.54 -13.77
C PHE A 284 7.61 8.65 -14.70
N VAL A 285 7.95 8.52 -15.99
CA VAL A 285 7.56 9.46 -17.04
C VAL A 285 6.46 8.83 -17.85
N ALA A 286 5.30 9.47 -17.85
CA ALA A 286 4.12 9.05 -18.60
C ALA A 286 3.93 9.94 -19.81
N THR A 287 3.79 9.36 -21.00
CA THR A 287 3.37 10.05 -22.22
C THR A 287 1.90 9.76 -22.49
N LEU A 288 1.11 10.78 -22.72
CA LEU A 288 -0.34 10.73 -22.98
C LEU A 288 -0.61 11.07 -24.43
N THR A 289 -1.20 10.17 -25.17
CA THR A 289 -1.61 10.41 -26.57
C THR A 289 -3.14 10.42 -26.61
N PRO A 290 -3.78 11.55 -26.98
CA PRO A 290 -5.24 11.61 -27.17
C PRO A 290 -5.72 10.59 -28.21
N ARG A 291 -6.91 10.04 -27.97
CA ARG A 291 -7.58 9.08 -28.88
C ARG A 291 -8.75 9.71 -29.59
#